data_b206b450d2f9eb51e7cdfa5b2f0c326a
#
_entry.id   b206b450d2f9eb51e7cdfa5b2f0c326a
#
_cell.length_a   1.000
_cell.length_b   1.000
_cell.length_c   1.000
_cell.angle_alpha   90.00
_cell.angle_beta   90.00
_cell.angle_gamma   90.00
#
_symmetry.space_group_name_H-M   'P 1'
#
loop_
_entity.id
_entity.type
_entity.pdbx_description
1 polymer ?
#
loop_
_entity_poly.entity_id
_entity_poly.type
_entity_poly.pdbx_seq_one_letter_code
_entity_poly.pdbx_strand_id
1 'polypeptide(L)'
;DNYSRELTINAQDIQTVSHPDPTDDVEGEKRVELHLHTNMSQMDATNSITDFVNRAKAWGHKAIAVTDHAGLQAYPEAHTAADKAGLKMLYGVEINLVDDGTPVAYRAEEPRVLADAEYVVFDVETTGLSAVYDKVIELAAVKMKDGQVIDQFEEMIDPGFPLSELTINLTHITDDMVHGSKSEEEVFRLFQQFCDGAIMVGHNVTFDVGFLDNGYERNGLADIDNPVIDTLELSRMLHPERKNHKLDTLAKQYKVSLEHHHRANADAEATGYLLYALEKEAAKMYNMTKLNQLNDRVGAGEAYKAARPSHAIVFAKTQAGLKNLFKLVSLSNVK
;
A
#
# COMPACT_ATOMS: atom_id res chain seq x y z
N ASP A 1 -14.71 -4.17 -32.64
CA ASP A 1 -15.58 -3.02 -32.81
C ASP A 1 -14.73 -1.76 -33.03
N ASN A 2 -15.00 -1.04 -34.11
CA ASN A 2 -14.23 0.16 -34.50
C ASN A 2 -14.48 1.37 -33.56
N TYR A 3 -15.49 1.30 -32.70
CA TYR A 3 -15.84 2.36 -31.75
C TYR A 3 -15.21 2.19 -30.36
N SER A 4 -15.11 0.96 -29.87
CA SER A 4 -14.56 0.68 -28.52
C SER A 4 -13.09 0.30 -28.54
N ARG A 5 -12.49 -0.03 -29.69
CA ARG A 5 -11.18 -0.65 -29.83
C ARG A 5 -11.03 -1.99 -29.10
N GLU A 6 -12.13 -2.60 -28.73
CA GLU A 6 -12.15 -3.91 -28.08
C GLU A 6 -12.29 -5.03 -29.12
N LEU A 7 -11.64 -6.15 -28.86
CA LEU A 7 -11.82 -7.37 -29.64
C LEU A 7 -13.21 -7.94 -29.36
N THR A 8 -14.08 -7.93 -30.38
CA THR A 8 -15.42 -8.50 -30.30
C THR A 8 -15.54 -9.70 -31.22
N ILE A 9 -16.21 -10.74 -30.76
CA ILE A 9 -16.57 -11.91 -31.55
C ILE A 9 -17.98 -11.74 -32.07
N ASN A 10 -18.16 -11.59 -33.37
CA ASN A 10 -19.46 -11.65 -34.00
C ASN A 10 -19.79 -13.13 -34.33
N ALA A 11 -20.57 -13.75 -33.41
CA ALA A 11 -21.02 -15.12 -33.62
C ALA A 11 -22.12 -15.14 -34.70
N GLN A 12 -21.86 -15.90 -35.80
CA GLN A 12 -22.87 -16.15 -36.84
C GLN A 12 -23.62 -17.45 -36.62
N ASP A 13 -23.01 -18.38 -35.86
CA ASP A 13 -23.61 -19.66 -35.48
C ASP A 13 -23.11 -20.06 -34.09
N ILE A 14 -24.00 -20.60 -33.25
CA ILE A 14 -23.70 -21.05 -31.90
C ILE A 14 -24.16 -22.48 -31.74
N GLN A 15 -23.21 -23.36 -31.44
CA GLN A 15 -23.50 -24.78 -31.15
C GLN A 15 -23.18 -25.07 -29.68
N THR A 16 -24.07 -25.80 -29.03
CA THR A 16 -23.81 -26.30 -27.68
C THR A 16 -22.87 -27.51 -27.78
N VAL A 17 -21.72 -27.40 -27.10
CA VAL A 17 -20.78 -28.53 -26.97
C VAL A 17 -20.76 -28.99 -25.51
N SER A 18 -20.75 -30.30 -25.29
CA SER A 18 -20.56 -30.87 -23.95
C SER A 18 -19.06 -30.94 -23.67
N HIS A 19 -18.64 -30.35 -22.59
CA HIS A 19 -17.31 -30.57 -22.02
C HIS A 19 -17.40 -31.54 -20.83
N PRO A 20 -16.41 -32.44 -20.65
CA PRO A 20 -16.34 -33.22 -19.42
C PRO A 20 -16.22 -32.26 -18.22
N ASP A 21 -16.84 -32.64 -17.11
CA ASP A 21 -16.68 -31.89 -15.86
C ASP A 21 -15.21 -31.76 -15.49
N PRO A 22 -14.76 -30.56 -15.07
CA PRO A 22 -13.40 -30.40 -14.57
C PRO A 22 -13.11 -31.35 -13.43
N THR A 23 -11.92 -31.94 -13.42
CA THR A 23 -11.42 -32.81 -12.35
C THR A 23 -10.32 -32.10 -11.56
N ASP A 24 -10.17 -32.48 -10.31
CA ASP A 24 -8.99 -32.11 -9.51
C ASP A 24 -8.13 -33.36 -9.33
N ASP A 25 -7.10 -33.47 -10.15
CA ASP A 25 -6.22 -34.63 -10.24
C ASP A 25 -5.01 -34.53 -9.26
N VAL A 26 -5.00 -33.54 -8.36
CA VAL A 26 -3.95 -33.39 -7.35
C VAL A 26 -4.02 -34.56 -6.37
N GLU A 27 -2.93 -35.33 -6.30
CA GLU A 27 -2.80 -36.41 -5.32
C GLU A 27 -2.46 -35.88 -3.94
N GLY A 28 -2.97 -36.56 -2.90
CA GLY A 28 -2.68 -36.24 -1.51
C GLY A 28 -3.68 -35.28 -0.87
N GLU A 29 -3.20 -34.41 0.02
CA GLU A 29 -4.06 -33.49 0.76
C GLU A 29 -4.50 -32.29 -0.11
N LYS A 30 -5.81 -32.14 -0.26
CA LYS A 30 -6.40 -31.07 -1.07
C LYS A 30 -6.32 -29.73 -0.33
N ARG A 31 -5.99 -28.67 -1.09
CA ARG A 31 -6.03 -27.30 -0.59
C ARG A 31 -7.47 -26.90 -0.24
N VAL A 32 -7.65 -26.17 0.83
CA VAL A 32 -8.93 -25.55 1.19
C VAL A 32 -9.05 -24.19 0.51
N GLU A 33 -10.14 -23.95 -0.22
CA GLU A 33 -10.43 -22.64 -0.75
C GLU A 33 -10.89 -21.71 0.38
N LEU A 34 -10.17 -20.59 0.53
CA LEU A 34 -10.38 -19.62 1.60
C LEU A 34 -10.89 -18.26 1.09
N HIS A 35 -10.97 -18.05 -0.23
CA HIS A 35 -11.45 -16.81 -0.82
C HIS A 35 -12.44 -17.12 -1.94
N LEU A 36 -13.71 -17.19 -1.61
CA LEU A 36 -14.76 -17.64 -2.51
C LEU A 36 -15.96 -16.72 -2.47
N HIS A 37 -16.33 -16.21 -3.65
CA HIS A 37 -17.53 -15.40 -3.85
C HIS A 37 -18.64 -16.21 -4.50
N THR A 38 -19.85 -16.05 -4.00
CA THR A 38 -21.06 -16.65 -4.55
C THR A 38 -21.84 -15.60 -5.36
N ASN A 39 -22.95 -16.03 -5.97
CA ASN A 39 -23.88 -15.11 -6.64
C ASN A 39 -24.53 -14.08 -5.68
N MET A 40 -24.25 -14.15 -4.38
CA MET A 40 -24.62 -13.11 -3.42
C MET A 40 -23.63 -11.95 -3.39
N SER A 41 -22.41 -12.12 -3.95
CA SER A 41 -21.48 -11.02 -4.25
C SER A 41 -21.89 -10.35 -5.55
N GLN A 42 -22.56 -9.22 -5.46
CA GLN A 42 -23.16 -8.52 -6.60
C GLN A 42 -22.12 -8.17 -7.66
N MET A 43 -22.40 -8.54 -8.91
CA MET A 43 -21.55 -8.30 -10.11
C MET A 43 -20.16 -8.98 -10.08
N ASP A 44 -19.95 -9.96 -9.20
CA ASP A 44 -18.66 -10.59 -9.01
C ASP A 44 -18.65 -12.09 -9.32
N ALA A 45 -19.70 -12.81 -8.93
CA ALA A 45 -19.82 -14.24 -9.18
C ALA A 45 -21.23 -14.64 -9.62
N THR A 46 -21.35 -15.81 -10.27
CA THR A 46 -22.59 -16.30 -10.86
C THR A 46 -23.12 -17.60 -10.23
N ASN A 47 -22.24 -18.37 -9.56
CA ASN A 47 -22.57 -19.66 -9.02
C ASN A 47 -23.11 -19.59 -7.60
N SER A 48 -24.05 -20.47 -7.25
CA SER A 48 -24.53 -20.61 -5.87
C SER A 48 -23.46 -21.27 -4.98
N ILE A 49 -23.55 -21.04 -3.66
CA ILE A 49 -22.69 -21.77 -2.70
C ILE A 49 -22.93 -23.27 -2.76
N THR A 50 -24.15 -23.71 -3.09
CA THR A 50 -24.48 -25.13 -3.25
C THR A 50 -23.69 -25.76 -4.40
N ASP A 51 -23.51 -25.07 -5.53
CA ASP A 51 -22.70 -25.55 -6.66
C ASP A 51 -21.24 -25.73 -6.25
N PHE A 52 -20.67 -24.76 -5.53
CA PHE A 52 -19.31 -24.83 -5.02
C PHE A 52 -19.11 -25.97 -4.00
N VAL A 53 -20.04 -26.16 -3.08
CA VAL A 53 -19.99 -27.25 -2.10
C VAL A 53 -20.05 -28.61 -2.80
N ASN A 54 -20.92 -28.77 -3.79
CA ASN A 54 -21.03 -30.00 -4.55
C ASN A 54 -19.74 -30.30 -5.34
N ARG A 55 -19.16 -29.28 -5.94
CA ARG A 55 -17.88 -29.40 -6.66
C ARG A 55 -16.73 -29.75 -5.72
N ALA A 56 -16.60 -29.05 -4.59
CA ALA A 56 -15.59 -29.34 -3.58
C ALA A 56 -15.69 -30.77 -3.04
N LYS A 57 -16.92 -31.26 -2.81
CA LYS A 57 -17.16 -32.66 -2.42
C LYS A 57 -16.72 -33.62 -3.51
N ALA A 58 -17.11 -33.38 -4.77
CA ALA A 58 -16.75 -34.24 -5.90
C ALA A 58 -15.22 -34.33 -6.09
N TRP A 59 -14.50 -33.28 -5.77
CA TRP A 59 -13.03 -33.23 -5.82
C TRP A 59 -12.34 -33.74 -4.56
N GLY A 60 -13.09 -34.16 -3.53
CA GLY A 60 -12.53 -34.72 -2.30
C GLY A 60 -11.97 -33.71 -1.32
N HIS A 61 -12.37 -32.44 -1.40
CA HIS A 61 -12.00 -31.42 -0.42
C HIS A 61 -12.65 -31.73 0.93
N LYS A 62 -11.97 -31.34 2.02
CA LYS A 62 -12.45 -31.55 3.40
C LYS A 62 -13.22 -30.34 3.95
N ALA A 63 -12.97 -29.17 3.39
CA ALA A 63 -13.56 -27.91 3.81
C ALA A 63 -13.61 -26.92 2.63
N ILE A 64 -14.47 -25.91 2.76
CA ILE A 64 -14.60 -24.79 1.85
C ILE A 64 -15.02 -23.55 2.63
N ALA A 65 -14.57 -22.37 2.22
CA ALA A 65 -15.01 -21.11 2.80
C ALA A 65 -16.15 -20.50 1.98
N VAL A 66 -16.88 -19.57 2.59
CA VAL A 66 -17.74 -18.59 1.93
C VAL A 66 -17.34 -17.20 2.43
N THR A 67 -16.99 -16.30 1.49
CA THR A 67 -16.39 -14.99 1.79
C THR A 67 -16.92 -13.90 0.85
N ASP A 68 -18.23 -13.80 0.72
CA ASP A 68 -18.88 -12.81 -0.11
C ASP A 68 -18.51 -11.36 0.29
N HIS A 69 -18.53 -10.45 -0.67
CA HIS A 69 -18.29 -9.02 -0.43
C HIS A 69 -19.36 -8.41 0.47
N ALA A 70 -18.94 -7.86 1.60
CA ALA A 70 -19.74 -7.08 2.56
C ALA A 70 -21.10 -7.69 2.91
N GLY A 71 -21.27 -9.01 2.71
CA GLY A 71 -22.55 -9.71 2.85
C GLY A 71 -22.42 -11.10 3.45
N LEU A 72 -23.50 -11.54 4.12
CA LEU A 72 -23.59 -12.86 4.75
C LEU A 72 -24.81 -13.66 4.26
N GLN A 73 -25.41 -13.24 3.15
CA GLN A 73 -26.69 -13.79 2.66
C GLN A 73 -26.59 -15.24 2.25
N ALA A 74 -25.41 -15.71 1.80
CA ALA A 74 -25.18 -17.11 1.43
C ALA A 74 -25.11 -18.07 2.64
N TYR A 75 -24.95 -17.59 3.88
CA TYR A 75 -24.69 -18.44 5.04
C TYR A 75 -25.76 -19.52 5.33
N PRO A 76 -27.07 -19.24 5.28
CA PRO A 76 -28.08 -20.27 5.51
C PRO A 76 -28.03 -21.40 4.48
N GLU A 77 -27.85 -21.06 3.21
CA GLU A 77 -27.68 -22.01 2.13
C GLU A 77 -26.36 -22.79 2.27
N ALA A 78 -25.26 -22.08 2.57
CA ALA A 78 -23.94 -22.68 2.81
C ALA A 78 -23.96 -23.74 3.91
N HIS A 79 -24.61 -23.40 5.03
CA HIS A 79 -24.78 -24.34 6.14
C HIS A 79 -25.52 -25.63 5.70
N THR A 80 -26.66 -25.45 5.04
CA THR A 80 -27.50 -26.56 4.60
C THR A 80 -26.80 -27.45 3.58
N ALA A 81 -26.11 -26.83 2.60
CA ALA A 81 -25.38 -27.55 1.56
C ALA A 81 -24.16 -28.31 2.13
N ALA A 82 -23.38 -27.66 3.01
CA ALA A 82 -22.21 -28.27 3.62
C ALA A 82 -22.57 -29.44 4.55
N ASP A 83 -23.64 -29.30 5.35
CA ASP A 83 -24.12 -30.35 6.22
C ASP A 83 -24.54 -31.59 5.42
N LYS A 84 -25.34 -31.41 4.36
CA LYS A 84 -25.73 -32.52 3.45
C LYS A 84 -24.52 -33.14 2.74
N ALA A 85 -23.51 -32.37 2.40
CA ALA A 85 -22.32 -32.86 1.75
C ALA A 85 -21.32 -33.52 2.69
N GLY A 86 -21.42 -33.31 4.01
CA GLY A 86 -20.44 -33.73 5.00
C GLY A 86 -19.13 -32.94 4.89
N LEU A 87 -19.19 -31.70 4.42
CA LEU A 87 -18.06 -30.78 4.28
C LEU A 87 -18.02 -29.78 5.43
N LYS A 88 -16.82 -29.43 5.89
CA LYS A 88 -16.65 -28.33 6.85
C LYS A 88 -16.81 -26.99 6.15
N MET A 89 -17.79 -26.18 6.56
CA MET A 89 -17.95 -24.81 6.11
C MET A 89 -17.15 -23.85 7.00
N LEU A 90 -16.35 -22.99 6.35
CA LEU A 90 -15.64 -21.88 6.98
C LEU A 90 -16.40 -20.59 6.65
N TYR A 91 -16.90 -19.92 7.69
CA TYR A 91 -17.67 -18.70 7.54
C TYR A 91 -16.76 -17.48 7.63
N GLY A 92 -16.70 -16.71 6.56
CA GLY A 92 -15.94 -15.48 6.45
C GLY A 92 -16.67 -14.44 5.60
N VAL A 93 -16.15 -13.24 5.60
CA VAL A 93 -16.63 -12.12 4.79
C VAL A 93 -15.44 -11.35 4.24
N GLU A 94 -15.51 -10.92 3.00
CA GLU A 94 -14.58 -9.95 2.46
C GLU A 94 -15.10 -8.54 2.76
N ILE A 95 -14.25 -7.73 3.36
CA ILE A 95 -14.54 -6.34 3.73
C ILE A 95 -13.54 -5.39 3.09
N ASN A 96 -13.97 -4.18 2.87
CA ASN A 96 -13.07 -3.06 2.57
C ASN A 96 -12.58 -2.47 3.89
N LEU A 97 -11.31 -2.72 4.21
CA LEU A 97 -10.64 -2.15 5.37
C LEU A 97 -10.04 -0.81 4.98
N VAL A 98 -10.44 0.24 5.66
CA VAL A 98 -9.88 1.58 5.52
C VAL A 98 -9.10 1.89 6.78
N ASP A 99 -7.84 2.25 6.63
CA ASP A 99 -7.05 2.84 7.70
C ASP A 99 -7.29 4.36 7.68
N ASP A 100 -8.04 4.84 8.66
CA ASP A 100 -8.31 6.26 8.86
C ASP A 100 -7.33 6.90 9.87
N GLY A 101 -6.39 6.10 10.36
CA GLY A 101 -5.41 6.45 11.38
C GLY A 101 -3.97 6.54 10.90
N THR A 102 -3.70 6.60 9.58
CA THR A 102 -2.32 6.71 9.08
C THR A 102 -1.66 7.99 9.63
N PRO A 103 -0.60 7.87 10.42
CA PRO A 103 0.08 9.02 10.99
C PRO A 103 0.68 9.92 9.89
N VAL A 104 0.61 11.23 10.11
CA VAL A 104 1.37 12.23 9.33
C VAL A 104 2.84 12.21 9.71
N ALA A 105 3.13 11.95 10.99
CA ALA A 105 4.50 11.89 11.50
C ALA A 105 4.69 10.65 12.39
N TYR A 106 5.83 9.99 12.21
CA TYR A 106 6.26 8.80 12.93
C TYR A 106 7.40 9.17 13.89
N ARG A 107 7.51 8.51 15.05
CA ARG A 107 8.54 8.81 16.07
C ARG A 107 8.56 10.30 16.44
N ALA A 108 7.38 10.90 16.56
CA ALA A 108 7.15 12.35 16.61
C ALA A 108 6.61 12.83 17.98
N GLU A 109 6.98 12.17 19.06
CA GLU A 109 6.46 12.45 20.41
C GLU A 109 7.05 13.75 20.99
N GLU A 110 8.22 14.16 20.54
CA GLU A 110 8.87 15.37 21.06
C GLU A 110 8.27 16.66 20.47
N PRO A 111 8.17 17.72 21.30
CA PRO A 111 7.57 18.98 20.89
C PRO A 111 8.56 19.88 20.11
N ARG A 112 9.26 19.35 19.10
CA ARG A 112 10.20 20.10 18.27
C ARG A 112 9.44 21.15 17.46
N VAL A 113 9.91 22.40 17.46
CA VAL A 113 9.33 23.49 16.67
C VAL A 113 9.71 23.28 15.22
N LEU A 114 8.71 23.21 14.32
CA LEU A 114 8.92 22.93 12.90
C LEU A 114 9.72 24.05 12.20
N ALA A 115 9.45 25.31 12.54
CA ALA A 115 10.15 26.44 11.93
C ALA A 115 11.67 26.46 12.19
N ASP A 116 12.14 25.84 13.28
CA ASP A 116 13.56 25.81 13.67
C ASP A 116 14.24 24.48 13.27
N ALA A 117 13.49 23.55 12.69
CA ALA A 117 13.98 22.21 12.41
C ALA A 117 14.89 22.14 11.18
N GLU A 118 15.83 21.21 11.22
CA GLU A 118 16.53 20.75 10.03
C GLU A 118 15.82 19.51 9.49
N TYR A 119 15.61 19.49 8.18
CA TYR A 119 14.95 18.40 7.48
C TYR A 119 15.93 17.69 6.58
N VAL A 120 15.90 16.37 6.57
CA VAL A 120 16.51 15.53 5.53
C VAL A 120 15.37 14.96 4.70
N VAL A 121 15.14 15.57 3.55
CA VAL A 121 14.13 15.13 2.60
C VAL A 121 14.77 14.12 1.67
N PHE A 122 14.25 12.91 1.60
CA PHE A 122 14.87 11.82 0.88
C PHE A 122 13.89 11.04 0.02
N ASP A 123 14.43 10.38 -0.97
CA ASP A 123 13.71 9.50 -1.89
C ASP A 123 14.63 8.35 -2.31
N VAL A 124 14.06 7.18 -2.62
CA VAL A 124 14.83 6.02 -3.07
C VAL A 124 14.30 5.48 -4.39
N GLU A 125 15.23 5.12 -5.28
CA GLU A 125 14.92 4.28 -6.43
C GLU A 125 15.29 2.83 -6.13
N THR A 126 14.46 1.89 -6.59
CA THR A 126 14.55 0.49 -6.17
C THR A 126 14.41 -0.47 -7.36
N THR A 127 14.84 -1.72 -7.18
CA THR A 127 14.71 -2.78 -8.19
C THR A 127 13.28 -3.31 -8.34
N GLY A 128 12.39 -2.99 -7.39
CA GLY A 128 10.99 -3.42 -7.37
C GLY A 128 10.24 -2.86 -6.16
N LEU A 129 9.09 -3.43 -5.83
CA LEU A 129 8.18 -2.87 -4.81
C LEU A 129 8.28 -3.52 -3.43
N SER A 130 9.04 -4.59 -3.29
CA SER A 130 9.13 -5.35 -2.05
C SER A 130 10.39 -4.99 -1.25
N ALA A 131 10.23 -4.26 -0.16
CA ALA A 131 11.35 -3.92 0.73
C ALA A 131 12.12 -5.14 1.27
N VAL A 132 11.48 -6.32 1.30
CA VAL A 132 12.11 -7.58 1.76
C VAL A 132 12.98 -8.23 0.68
N TYR A 133 12.53 -8.21 -0.58
CA TYR A 133 13.18 -8.95 -1.68
C TYR A 133 13.94 -8.06 -2.64
N ASP A 134 13.53 -6.80 -2.77
CA ASP A 134 14.14 -5.84 -3.67
C ASP A 134 15.23 -4.99 -2.99
N LYS A 135 16.00 -4.26 -3.78
CA LYS A 135 17.15 -3.49 -3.34
C LYS A 135 16.99 -2.01 -3.71
N VAL A 136 17.56 -1.16 -2.88
CA VAL A 136 17.78 0.25 -3.24
C VAL A 136 18.91 0.33 -4.27
N ILE A 137 18.74 1.12 -5.31
CA ILE A 137 19.72 1.36 -6.37
C ILE A 137 20.16 2.82 -6.47
N GLU A 138 19.35 3.75 -5.96
CA GLU A 138 19.72 5.15 -5.74
C GLU A 138 19.11 5.62 -4.41
N LEU A 139 19.89 6.32 -3.61
CA LEU A 139 19.42 7.01 -2.42
C LEU A 139 19.85 8.47 -2.53
N ALA A 140 18.89 9.36 -2.63
CA ALA A 140 19.14 10.78 -2.69
C ALA A 140 18.42 11.53 -1.58
N ALA A 141 19.03 12.60 -1.10
CA ALA A 141 18.45 13.46 -0.10
C ALA A 141 18.96 14.90 -0.19
N VAL A 142 18.13 15.82 0.22
CA VAL A 142 18.53 17.20 0.46
C VAL A 142 18.34 17.55 1.94
N LYS A 143 19.35 18.19 2.53
CA LYS A 143 19.22 18.78 3.86
C LYS A 143 18.73 20.20 3.74
N MET A 144 17.64 20.51 4.41
CA MET A 144 16.99 21.81 4.31
C MET A 144 16.84 22.48 5.67
N LYS A 145 17.00 23.79 5.68
CA LYS A 145 16.74 24.65 6.83
C LYS A 145 16.26 26.02 6.35
N ASP A 146 15.31 26.62 7.06
CA ASP A 146 14.76 27.95 6.74
C ASP A 146 14.29 28.08 5.27
N GLY A 147 13.77 26.99 4.69
CA GLY A 147 13.30 26.96 3.30
C GLY A 147 14.41 26.92 2.24
N GLN A 148 15.65 26.64 2.62
CA GLN A 148 16.81 26.57 1.72
C GLN A 148 17.50 25.21 1.82
N VAL A 149 17.99 24.71 0.70
CA VAL A 149 18.89 23.55 0.66
C VAL A 149 20.24 23.98 1.20
N ILE A 150 20.74 23.31 2.25
CA ILE A 150 22.02 23.58 2.90
C ILE A 150 23.06 22.48 2.65
N ASP A 151 22.62 21.27 2.29
CA ASP A 151 23.50 20.15 1.94
C ASP A 151 22.75 19.14 1.06
N GLN A 152 23.49 18.26 0.37
CA GLN A 152 22.93 17.26 -0.54
C GLN A 152 23.65 15.93 -0.39
N PHE A 153 22.90 14.86 -0.57
CA PHE A 153 23.37 13.48 -0.58
C PHE A 153 22.79 12.77 -1.81
N GLU A 154 23.63 12.14 -2.61
CA GLU A 154 23.22 11.37 -3.77
C GLU A 154 24.22 10.24 -4.01
N GLU A 155 23.77 8.99 -3.88
CA GLU A 155 24.61 7.83 -4.03
C GLU A 155 23.91 6.71 -4.80
N MET A 156 24.61 6.16 -5.79
CA MET A 156 24.20 4.93 -6.47
C MET A 156 24.65 3.74 -5.66
N ILE A 157 23.84 2.67 -5.70
CA ILE A 157 24.09 1.42 -4.98
C ILE A 157 24.11 0.28 -5.98
N ASP A 158 25.18 -0.53 -5.94
CA ASP A 158 25.28 -1.75 -6.73
C ASP A 158 24.39 -2.85 -6.09
N PRO A 159 23.28 -3.27 -6.74
CA PRO A 159 22.42 -4.32 -6.21
C PRO A 159 23.08 -5.72 -6.23
N GLY A 160 24.20 -5.89 -6.97
CA GLY A 160 24.90 -7.14 -7.15
C GLY A 160 24.32 -8.08 -8.20
N PHE A 161 23.34 -7.62 -8.99
CA PHE A 161 22.72 -8.36 -10.10
C PHE A 161 22.23 -7.38 -11.18
N PRO A 162 22.02 -7.84 -12.43
CA PRO A 162 21.52 -6.99 -13.52
C PRO A 162 20.12 -6.46 -13.24
N LEU A 163 19.86 -5.20 -13.62
CA LEU A 163 18.57 -4.56 -13.50
C LEU A 163 17.58 -5.11 -14.54
N SER A 164 16.31 -5.20 -14.16
CA SER A 164 15.26 -5.56 -15.10
C SER A 164 14.99 -4.45 -16.12
N GLU A 165 14.54 -4.79 -17.32
CA GLU A 165 14.09 -3.79 -18.31
C GLU A 165 13.02 -2.86 -17.74
N LEU A 166 12.13 -3.40 -16.90
CA LEU A 166 11.08 -2.63 -16.24
C LEU A 166 11.68 -1.58 -15.30
N THR A 167 12.68 -1.96 -14.47
CA THR A 167 13.38 -1.05 -13.58
C THR A 167 14.07 0.06 -14.36
N ILE A 168 14.83 -0.30 -15.40
CA ILE A 168 15.55 0.67 -16.25
C ILE A 168 14.58 1.65 -16.92
N ASN A 169 13.45 1.16 -17.43
CA ASN A 169 12.45 2.00 -18.09
C ASN A 169 11.73 2.95 -17.12
N LEU A 170 11.57 2.56 -15.86
CA LEU A 170 10.88 3.34 -14.85
C LEU A 170 11.80 4.39 -14.21
N THR A 171 12.98 3.99 -13.78
CA THR A 171 13.92 4.83 -13.02
C THR A 171 14.93 5.54 -13.91
N HIS A 172 15.09 5.09 -15.15
CA HIS A 172 16.16 5.52 -16.09
C HIS A 172 17.59 5.24 -15.58
N ILE A 173 17.72 4.41 -14.54
CA ILE A 173 19.01 3.94 -14.02
C ILE A 173 19.40 2.67 -14.79
N THR A 174 20.62 2.65 -15.32
CA THR A 174 21.15 1.52 -16.10
C THR A 174 22.16 0.73 -15.30
N ASP A 175 22.46 -0.52 -15.74
CA ASP A 175 23.50 -1.34 -15.13
C ASP A 175 24.85 -0.64 -15.07
N ASP A 176 25.22 0.12 -16.10
CA ASP A 176 26.49 0.86 -16.14
C ASP A 176 26.57 1.96 -15.07
N MET A 177 25.44 2.49 -14.62
CA MET A 177 25.38 3.52 -13.57
C MET A 177 25.58 2.96 -12.17
N VAL A 178 25.09 1.73 -11.92
CA VAL A 178 25.15 1.10 -10.60
C VAL A 178 26.33 0.15 -10.44
N HIS A 179 26.84 -0.40 -11.55
CA HIS A 179 27.92 -1.39 -11.50
C HIS A 179 29.22 -0.78 -10.95
N GLY A 180 29.73 -1.37 -9.87
CA GLY A 180 30.91 -0.90 -9.18
C GLY A 180 30.71 0.33 -8.31
N SER A 181 29.46 0.76 -8.10
CA SER A 181 29.10 1.75 -7.09
C SER A 181 29.31 1.21 -5.67
N LYS A 182 29.08 2.05 -4.66
CA LYS A 182 29.18 1.64 -3.26
C LYS A 182 28.20 0.51 -2.92
N SER A 183 28.53 -0.28 -1.91
CA SER A 183 27.60 -1.25 -1.35
C SER A 183 26.46 -0.57 -0.59
N GLU A 184 25.33 -1.26 -0.47
CA GLU A 184 24.20 -0.81 0.33
C GLU A 184 24.60 -0.47 1.77
N GLU A 185 25.43 -1.32 2.41
CA GLU A 185 25.96 -1.09 3.76
C GLU A 185 26.72 0.25 3.86
N GLU A 186 27.60 0.52 2.91
CA GLU A 186 28.41 1.74 2.92
C GLU A 186 27.54 2.98 2.74
N VAL A 187 26.62 2.97 1.76
CA VAL A 187 25.71 4.11 1.51
C VAL A 187 24.80 4.36 2.72
N PHE A 188 24.26 3.31 3.32
CA PHE A 188 23.38 3.43 4.48
C PHE A 188 24.09 3.99 5.72
N ARG A 189 25.35 3.60 5.96
CA ARG A 189 26.18 4.23 7.01
C ARG A 189 26.40 5.73 6.78
N LEU A 190 26.70 6.11 5.54
CA LEU A 190 26.86 7.53 5.18
C LEU A 190 25.55 8.30 5.33
N PHE A 191 24.45 7.70 4.90
CA PHE A 191 23.12 8.31 5.02
C PHE A 191 22.69 8.50 6.48
N GLN A 192 22.97 7.53 7.35
CA GLN A 192 22.69 7.66 8.79
C GLN A 192 23.45 8.85 9.41
N GLN A 193 24.71 9.06 9.01
CA GLN A 193 25.47 10.23 9.45
C GLN A 193 24.90 11.53 8.89
N PHE A 194 24.46 11.51 7.62
CA PHE A 194 23.82 12.66 7.00
C PHE A 194 22.51 13.05 7.69
N CYS A 195 21.74 12.09 8.22
CA CYS A 195 20.47 12.32 8.90
C CYS A 195 20.63 12.80 10.34
N ASP A 196 21.83 12.84 10.92
CA ASP A 196 22.03 13.10 12.36
C ASP A 196 21.29 14.37 12.83
N GLY A 197 20.45 14.20 13.84
CA GLY A 197 19.66 15.28 14.47
C GLY A 197 18.51 15.86 13.65
N ALA A 198 18.36 15.50 12.38
CA ALA A 198 17.33 16.04 11.49
C ALA A 198 15.99 15.30 11.61
N ILE A 199 14.91 15.93 11.15
CA ILE A 199 13.64 15.27 10.85
C ILE A 199 13.72 14.74 9.43
N MET A 200 13.46 13.45 9.24
CA MET A 200 13.38 12.83 7.91
C MET A 200 12.03 13.13 7.27
N VAL A 201 12.03 13.30 5.96
CA VAL A 201 10.82 13.67 5.20
C VAL A 201 10.78 12.93 3.88
N GLY A 202 9.59 12.47 3.50
CA GLY A 202 9.36 11.91 2.17
C GLY A 202 7.91 12.10 1.72
N HIS A 203 7.62 11.65 0.51
CA HIS A 203 6.27 11.68 -0.04
C HIS A 203 5.76 10.26 -0.28
N ASN A 204 4.86 9.77 0.55
CA ASN A 204 4.53 8.34 0.71
C ASN A 204 5.70 7.59 1.37
N VAL A 205 6.25 8.21 2.38
CA VAL A 205 7.53 7.87 3.00
C VAL A 205 7.58 6.47 3.61
N THR A 206 6.44 5.84 3.87
CA THR A 206 6.38 4.45 4.37
C THR A 206 7.02 3.46 3.40
N PHE A 207 6.98 3.74 2.10
CA PHE A 207 7.69 2.94 1.09
C PHE A 207 9.20 3.04 1.29
N ASP A 208 9.73 4.25 1.33
CA ASP A 208 11.17 4.53 1.43
C ASP A 208 11.74 4.06 2.77
N VAL A 209 11.05 4.37 3.86
CA VAL A 209 11.41 3.91 5.22
C VAL A 209 11.43 2.38 5.29
N GLY A 210 10.45 1.71 4.65
CA GLY A 210 10.43 0.24 4.59
C GLY A 210 11.68 -0.34 3.93
N PHE A 211 12.19 0.28 2.86
CA PHE A 211 13.45 -0.13 2.22
C PHE A 211 14.66 0.17 3.09
N LEU A 212 14.69 1.32 3.77
CA LEU A 212 15.76 1.65 4.71
C LEU A 212 15.79 0.66 5.88
N ASP A 213 14.67 0.45 6.57
CA ASP A 213 14.59 -0.42 7.75
C ASP A 213 15.04 -1.85 7.40
N ASN A 214 14.51 -2.44 6.31
CA ASN A 214 14.95 -3.75 5.84
C ASN A 214 16.42 -3.77 5.41
N GLY A 215 16.93 -2.70 4.82
CA GLY A 215 18.31 -2.55 4.43
C GLY A 215 19.24 -2.46 5.64
N TYR A 216 18.90 -1.70 6.68
CA TYR A 216 19.64 -1.63 7.93
C TYR A 216 19.69 -3.01 8.62
N GLU A 217 18.55 -3.69 8.74
CA GLU A 217 18.45 -5.02 9.34
C GLU A 217 19.34 -6.04 8.62
N ARG A 218 19.23 -6.15 7.28
CA ARG A 218 20.00 -7.14 6.50
C ARG A 218 21.49 -6.88 6.46
N ASN A 219 21.93 -5.62 6.68
CA ASN A 219 23.34 -5.25 6.76
C ASN A 219 23.84 -5.20 8.22
N GLY A 220 23.03 -5.55 9.21
CA GLY A 220 23.40 -5.55 10.63
C GLY A 220 23.73 -4.17 11.17
N LEU A 221 23.15 -3.12 10.60
CA LEU A 221 23.27 -1.74 11.04
C LEU A 221 22.23 -1.41 12.10
N ALA A 222 22.51 -0.38 12.92
CA ALA A 222 21.51 0.15 13.83
C ALA A 222 20.43 0.91 13.06
N ASP A 223 19.18 0.79 13.50
CA ASP A 223 18.04 1.51 12.90
C ASP A 223 18.22 3.03 13.02
N ILE A 224 17.62 3.75 12.08
CA ILE A 224 17.50 5.21 12.18
C ILE A 224 16.28 5.54 13.06
N ASP A 225 16.53 6.20 14.20
CA ASP A 225 15.49 6.62 15.16
C ASP A 225 14.96 8.04 14.90
N ASN A 226 15.35 8.67 13.81
CA ASN A 226 14.90 10.00 13.48
C ASN A 226 13.38 10.08 13.36
N PRO A 227 12.75 11.18 13.79
CA PRO A 227 11.36 11.47 13.44
C PRO A 227 11.19 11.54 11.92
N VAL A 228 10.02 11.11 11.45
CA VAL A 228 9.71 11.10 10.01
C VAL A 228 8.39 11.81 9.76
N ILE A 229 8.32 12.67 8.73
CA ILE A 229 7.09 13.32 8.26
C ILE A 229 6.75 12.79 6.86
N ASP A 230 5.48 12.40 6.67
CA ASP A 230 4.92 12.04 5.36
C ASP A 230 4.14 13.22 4.76
N THR A 231 4.67 13.83 3.70
CA THR A 231 4.00 14.96 3.03
C THR A 231 2.74 14.55 2.28
N LEU A 232 2.60 13.28 1.88
CA LEU A 232 1.37 12.74 1.31
C LEU A 232 0.25 12.74 2.36
N GLU A 233 0.51 12.19 3.56
CA GLU A 233 -0.47 12.13 4.64
C GLU A 233 -0.75 13.52 5.21
N LEU A 234 0.24 14.39 5.29
CA LEU A 234 0.03 15.79 5.67
C LEU A 234 -0.90 16.50 4.66
N SER A 235 -0.69 16.31 3.36
CA SER A 235 -1.58 16.86 2.33
C SER A 235 -3.00 16.28 2.41
N ARG A 236 -3.15 14.98 2.70
CA ARG A 236 -4.46 14.32 2.87
C ARG A 236 -5.20 14.86 4.09
N MET A 237 -4.50 15.06 5.20
CA MET A 237 -5.06 15.61 6.42
C MET A 237 -5.51 17.06 6.25
N LEU A 238 -4.75 17.88 5.53
CA LEU A 238 -5.09 19.28 5.28
C LEU A 238 -6.23 19.43 4.25
N HIS A 239 -6.27 18.57 3.25
CA HIS A 239 -7.16 18.67 2.09
C HIS A 239 -7.86 17.36 1.73
N PRO A 240 -8.68 16.79 2.63
CA PRO A 240 -9.33 15.49 2.40
C PRO A 240 -10.30 15.49 1.21
N GLU A 241 -10.73 16.67 0.74
CA GLU A 241 -11.59 16.82 -0.42
C GLU A 241 -10.89 16.62 -1.77
N ARG A 242 -9.55 16.63 -1.80
CA ARG A 242 -8.77 16.46 -3.03
C ARG A 242 -8.81 15.01 -3.50
N LYS A 243 -8.94 14.81 -4.80
CA LYS A 243 -8.92 13.48 -5.43
C LYS A 243 -7.51 12.94 -5.69
N ASN A 244 -6.50 13.83 -5.71
CA ASN A 244 -5.14 13.48 -6.07
C ASN A 244 -4.14 14.25 -5.22
N HIS A 245 -3.22 13.50 -4.60
CA HIS A 245 -2.17 14.00 -3.74
C HIS A 245 -0.77 13.57 -4.24
N LYS A 246 -0.63 13.21 -5.51
CA LYS A 246 0.67 12.86 -6.09
C LYS A 246 1.60 14.08 -6.08
N LEU A 247 2.89 13.83 -5.91
CA LEU A 247 3.92 14.87 -5.82
C LEU A 247 3.86 15.85 -7.00
N ASP A 248 3.77 15.34 -8.23
CA ASP A 248 3.67 16.15 -9.45
C ASP A 248 2.46 17.09 -9.48
N THR A 249 1.33 16.62 -8.96
CA THR A 249 0.10 17.41 -8.87
C THR A 249 0.22 18.49 -7.82
N LEU A 250 0.76 18.15 -6.64
CA LEU A 250 0.96 19.10 -5.55
C LEU A 250 2.04 20.13 -5.90
N ALA A 251 3.16 19.71 -6.48
CA ALA A 251 4.23 20.60 -6.92
C ALA A 251 3.70 21.69 -7.88
N LYS A 252 2.91 21.31 -8.88
CA LYS A 252 2.24 22.26 -9.78
C LYS A 252 1.31 23.23 -9.04
N GLN A 253 0.54 22.72 -8.09
CA GLN A 253 -0.42 23.54 -7.33
C GLN A 253 0.28 24.52 -6.40
N TYR A 254 1.34 24.12 -5.72
CA TYR A 254 2.13 24.95 -4.82
C TYR A 254 3.20 25.75 -5.55
N LYS A 255 3.29 25.63 -6.89
CA LYS A 255 4.28 26.31 -7.75
C LYS A 255 5.72 25.96 -7.35
N VAL A 256 5.93 24.75 -6.91
CA VAL A 256 7.26 24.18 -6.68
C VAL A 256 7.80 23.70 -8.03
N SER A 257 9.05 24.05 -8.35
CA SER A 257 9.72 23.53 -9.54
C SER A 257 9.98 22.05 -9.40
N LEU A 258 9.66 21.28 -10.42
CA LEU A 258 9.91 19.85 -10.50
C LEU A 258 10.57 19.59 -11.86
N GLU A 259 11.86 19.92 -11.96
CA GLU A 259 12.67 19.65 -13.14
C GLU A 259 13.28 18.25 -13.01
N HIS A 260 13.22 17.45 -14.07
CA HIS A 260 13.73 16.07 -14.10
C HIS A 260 13.05 15.08 -13.13
N HIS A 261 11.72 15.04 -13.16
CA HIS A 261 10.92 14.05 -12.45
C HIS A 261 11.41 12.60 -12.70
N HIS A 262 11.34 11.73 -11.68
CA HIS A 262 11.92 10.38 -11.62
C HIS A 262 13.46 10.35 -11.48
N ARG A 263 14.02 11.35 -10.82
CA ARG A 263 15.36 11.31 -10.24
C ARG A 263 15.20 11.66 -8.77
N ALA A 264 15.66 10.79 -7.88
CA ALA A 264 15.44 10.87 -6.44
C ALA A 264 15.83 12.24 -5.85
N ASN A 265 16.90 12.87 -6.36
CA ASN A 265 17.32 14.18 -5.88
C ASN A 265 16.31 15.30 -6.21
N ALA A 266 15.75 15.33 -7.44
CA ALA A 266 14.77 16.34 -7.83
C ALA A 266 13.43 16.15 -7.08
N ASP A 267 13.01 14.91 -6.88
CA ASP A 267 11.79 14.57 -6.15
C ASP A 267 11.94 14.88 -4.64
N ALA A 268 13.13 14.65 -4.06
CA ALA A 268 13.46 15.04 -2.69
C ALA A 268 13.42 16.57 -2.50
N GLU A 269 14.06 17.35 -3.38
CA GLU A 269 14.05 18.81 -3.30
C GLU A 269 12.63 19.38 -3.44
N ALA A 270 11.86 18.91 -4.41
CA ALA A 270 10.46 19.32 -4.58
C ALA A 270 9.59 18.97 -3.38
N THR A 271 9.78 17.79 -2.80
CA THR A 271 9.10 17.36 -1.56
C THR A 271 9.43 18.29 -0.39
N GLY A 272 10.66 18.75 -0.30
CA GLY A 272 11.07 19.69 0.75
C GLY A 272 10.38 21.05 0.63
N TYR A 273 10.33 21.64 -0.54
CA TYR A 273 9.58 22.90 -0.74
C TYR A 273 8.07 22.70 -0.53
N LEU A 274 7.54 21.56 -0.91
CA LEU A 274 6.15 21.20 -0.62
C LEU A 274 5.90 21.12 0.89
N LEU A 275 6.82 20.52 1.66
CA LEU A 275 6.71 20.45 3.12
C LEU A 275 6.51 21.83 3.73
N TYR A 276 7.40 22.79 3.43
CA TYR A 276 7.29 24.15 3.96
C TYR A 276 5.97 24.84 3.61
N ALA A 277 5.42 24.58 2.42
CA ALA A 277 4.11 25.09 2.04
C ALA A 277 2.98 24.46 2.87
N LEU A 278 3.02 23.13 3.06
CA LEU A 278 2.02 22.40 3.85
C LEU A 278 2.10 22.76 5.35
N GLU A 279 3.30 22.92 5.91
CA GLU A 279 3.49 23.36 7.30
C GLU A 279 2.89 24.74 7.55
N LYS A 280 3.09 25.67 6.61
CA LYS A 280 2.49 27.01 6.68
C LYS A 280 0.95 26.94 6.68
N GLU A 281 0.38 26.02 5.89
CA GLU A 281 -1.06 25.79 5.90
C GLU A 281 -1.53 25.12 7.20
N ALA A 282 -0.82 24.11 7.71
CA ALA A 282 -1.12 23.44 8.97
C ALA A 282 -1.10 24.43 10.14
N ALA A 283 -0.10 25.31 10.19
CA ALA A 283 -0.03 26.38 11.19
C ALA A 283 -1.21 27.35 11.07
N LYS A 284 -1.57 27.76 9.85
CA LYS A 284 -2.67 28.69 9.62
C LYS A 284 -4.06 28.10 9.90
N MET A 285 -4.29 26.84 9.49
CA MET A 285 -5.60 26.20 9.60
C MET A 285 -5.87 25.64 11.00
N TYR A 286 -4.82 25.08 11.64
CA TYR A 286 -4.97 24.29 12.86
C TYR A 286 -4.02 24.69 13.98
N ASN A 287 -3.22 25.74 13.83
CA ASN A 287 -2.20 26.20 14.77
C ASN A 287 -1.15 25.10 15.11
N MET A 288 -0.87 24.22 14.14
CA MET A 288 0.15 23.19 14.25
C MET A 288 1.52 23.78 13.92
N THR A 289 2.35 23.96 14.93
CA THR A 289 3.69 24.55 14.81
C THR A 289 4.79 23.64 15.33
N LYS A 290 4.41 22.48 15.88
CA LYS A 290 5.33 21.51 16.47
C LYS A 290 5.11 20.13 15.88
N LEU A 291 6.17 19.35 15.84
CA LEU A 291 6.20 17.99 15.29
C LEU A 291 5.13 17.10 15.92
N ASN A 292 5.05 17.03 17.23
CA ASN A 292 4.08 16.20 17.94
C ASN A 292 2.61 16.59 17.76
N GLN A 293 2.34 17.74 17.16
CA GLN A 293 0.97 18.18 16.86
C GLN A 293 0.46 17.68 15.49
N LEU A 294 1.35 17.22 14.60
CA LEU A 294 0.96 16.81 13.25
C LEU A 294 -0.03 15.64 13.24
N ASN A 295 -0.02 14.80 14.27
CA ASN A 295 -0.95 13.69 14.41
C ASN A 295 -2.24 14.02 15.18
N ASP A 296 -2.41 15.22 15.72
CA ASP A 296 -3.57 15.58 16.56
C ASP A 296 -4.92 15.46 15.84
N ARG A 297 -4.91 15.45 14.51
CA ARG A 297 -6.11 15.32 13.68
C ARG A 297 -6.19 14.00 12.89
N VAL A 298 -5.25 13.12 13.10
CA VAL A 298 -5.29 11.78 12.50
C VAL A 298 -6.53 11.03 13.02
N GLY A 299 -7.30 10.43 12.10
CA GLY A 299 -8.58 9.78 12.44
C GLY A 299 -9.73 10.74 12.80
N ALA A 300 -9.52 12.07 12.75
CA ALA A 300 -10.56 13.04 12.97
C ALA A 300 -11.31 13.39 11.67
N GLY A 301 -12.64 13.25 11.68
CA GLY A 301 -13.50 13.64 10.55
C GLY A 301 -13.75 12.53 9.54
N GLU A 302 -13.90 12.89 8.27
CA GLU A 302 -14.30 11.98 7.19
C GLU A 302 -13.12 11.51 6.30
N ALA A 303 -11.89 11.53 6.84
CA ALA A 303 -10.69 11.14 6.11
C ALA A 303 -10.78 9.71 5.51
N TYR A 304 -11.49 8.79 6.19
CA TYR A 304 -11.76 7.44 5.70
C TYR A 304 -12.47 7.40 4.34
N LYS A 305 -13.25 8.44 3.98
CA LYS A 305 -13.94 8.49 2.67
C LYS A 305 -13.00 8.74 1.50
N ALA A 306 -11.84 9.33 1.76
CA ALA A 306 -10.81 9.59 0.75
C ALA A 306 -9.69 8.54 0.77
N ALA A 307 -9.60 7.72 1.81
CA ALA A 307 -8.59 6.68 1.94
C ALA A 307 -8.85 5.53 0.95
N ARG A 308 -7.76 4.94 0.43
CA ARG A 308 -7.86 3.78 -0.46
C ARG A 308 -8.15 2.53 0.37
N PRO A 309 -9.26 1.84 0.12
CA PRO A 309 -9.59 0.62 0.86
C PRO A 309 -8.65 -0.52 0.48
N SER A 310 -8.30 -1.35 1.46
CA SER A 310 -7.66 -2.65 1.28
C SER A 310 -8.69 -3.75 1.46
N HIS A 311 -8.64 -4.80 0.63
CA HIS A 311 -9.48 -5.97 0.82
C HIS A 311 -8.94 -6.83 1.96
N ALA A 312 -9.80 -7.19 2.89
CA ALA A 312 -9.47 -8.07 4.02
C ALA A 312 -10.52 -9.15 4.18
N ILE A 313 -10.08 -10.39 4.34
CA ILE A 313 -10.97 -11.52 4.58
C ILE A 313 -10.96 -11.83 6.07
N VAL A 314 -12.14 -11.77 6.69
CA VAL A 314 -12.33 -12.00 8.13
C VAL A 314 -13.09 -13.30 8.33
N PHE A 315 -12.51 -14.25 9.07
CA PHE A 315 -13.13 -15.56 9.39
C PHE A 315 -13.64 -15.64 10.82
N ALA A 316 -14.76 -16.33 10.99
CA ALA A 316 -15.25 -16.73 12.31
C ALA A 316 -14.61 -18.05 12.76
N LYS A 317 -13.78 -18.00 13.80
CA LYS A 317 -13.19 -19.19 14.42
C LYS A 317 -14.14 -19.89 15.40
N THR A 318 -15.08 -19.15 15.98
CA THR A 318 -16.00 -19.62 17.03
C THR A 318 -17.42 -19.09 16.78
N GLN A 319 -18.42 -19.62 17.52
CA GLN A 319 -19.78 -19.08 17.48
C GLN A 319 -19.86 -17.61 17.91
N ALA A 320 -19.03 -17.20 18.87
CA ALA A 320 -18.91 -15.77 19.23
C ALA A 320 -18.35 -14.95 18.08
N GLY A 321 -17.34 -15.47 17.35
CA GLY A 321 -16.81 -14.86 16.14
C GLY A 321 -17.85 -14.73 15.04
N LEU A 322 -18.68 -15.77 14.82
CA LEU A 322 -19.78 -15.72 13.85
C LEU A 322 -20.79 -14.60 14.18
N LYS A 323 -21.17 -14.47 15.46
CA LYS A 323 -22.02 -13.36 15.92
C LYS A 323 -21.37 -11.99 15.66
N ASN A 324 -20.04 -11.90 15.80
CA ASN A 324 -19.31 -10.67 15.53
C ASN A 324 -19.25 -10.33 14.03
N LEU A 325 -19.18 -11.32 13.13
CA LEU A 325 -19.28 -11.07 11.68
C LEU A 325 -20.66 -10.46 11.33
N PHE A 326 -21.75 -10.97 11.89
CA PHE A 326 -23.08 -10.37 11.69
C PHE A 326 -23.13 -8.92 12.17
N LYS A 327 -22.52 -8.62 13.34
CA LYS A 327 -22.43 -7.24 13.85
C LYS A 327 -21.59 -6.34 12.95
N LEU A 328 -20.43 -6.84 12.49
CA LEU A 328 -19.51 -6.09 11.63
C LEU A 328 -20.22 -5.67 10.34
N VAL A 329 -20.84 -6.64 9.63
CA VAL A 329 -21.56 -6.38 8.40
C VAL A 329 -22.78 -5.46 8.63
N SER A 330 -23.51 -5.62 9.74
CA SER A 330 -24.61 -4.72 10.09
C SER A 330 -24.11 -3.29 10.30
N LEU A 331 -23.00 -3.10 10.99
CA LEU A 331 -22.41 -1.77 11.22
C LEU A 331 -21.97 -1.10 9.91
N SER A 332 -21.35 -1.85 9.00
CA SER A 332 -20.88 -1.31 7.71
C SER A 332 -22.01 -0.92 6.76
N ASN A 333 -23.22 -1.49 6.94
CA ASN A 333 -24.38 -1.19 6.07
C ASN A 333 -25.35 -0.15 6.66
N VAL A 334 -25.24 0.20 7.95
CA VAL A 334 -26.21 1.05 8.67
C VAL A 334 -25.61 2.39 9.08
N LYS A 335 -24.29 2.52 9.08
CA LYS A 335 -23.56 3.76 9.40
C LYS A 335 -22.91 4.33 8.15
#